data_802a78780c13dd1c8b5af1cbebceb774
#
_entry.id   802a78780c13dd1c8b5af1cbebceb774
#
_cell.length_a   1.000
_cell.length_b   1.000
_cell.length_c   1.000
_cell.angle_alpha   90.00
_cell.angle_beta   90.00
_cell.angle_gamma   90.00
#
_symmetry.space_group_name_H-M   'P 1'
#
loop_
_entity.id
_entity.type
_entity.pdbx_description
1 polymer ?
#
loop_
_entity_poly.entity_id
_entity_poly.type
_entity_poly.pdbx_seq_one_letter_code
_entity_poly.pdbx_strand_id
1 'polypeptide(L)'
;MSVRRTVAGPIRIRGRGLHSGSPLTLRIHPYGEGIVFRCAGESVRAHPGNVTGTFRATTLGGISTIEHLMSAFAAASVSSALVELTAPEVPGLDGSARGFADAIAEAGTTVLGPAPQRVVGGTVTVRGGPTSIVIRPGTGRWSCTYDLGERWPGALTVRATLPGEYGAAVAWARTCVLAEEIPQARRAGLGGGLDSGSVVIIGPDGYANPVRAPDEPARHKLLDLIGDLWLAGVPLDLMDVTAIRPGHSTGVRAAALLARQWPEDAVR
;
A
#
# COMPACT_ATOMS: atom_id res chain seq x y z
N MET A 1 19.59 -4.59 15.44
CA MET A 1 18.46 -4.16 16.32
C MET A 1 17.49 -3.37 15.48
N SER A 2 16.20 -3.72 15.51
CA SER A 2 15.16 -2.91 14.85
C SER A 2 15.05 -1.55 15.53
N VAL A 3 14.86 -0.49 14.73
CA VAL A 3 14.70 0.88 15.22
C VAL A 3 13.40 1.48 14.72
N ARG A 4 12.76 2.29 15.56
CA ARG A 4 11.64 3.14 15.13
C ARG A 4 12.18 4.32 14.33
N ARG A 5 11.49 4.65 13.25
CA ARG A 5 11.84 5.78 12.39
C ARG A 5 10.63 6.65 12.11
N THR A 6 10.88 7.95 11.99
CA THR A 6 9.91 8.93 11.49
C THR A 6 10.54 9.74 10.35
N VAL A 7 9.75 10.56 9.66
CA VAL A 7 10.28 11.55 8.70
C VAL A 7 11.13 12.58 9.45
N ALA A 8 12.23 13.05 8.84
CA ALA A 8 13.13 14.00 9.51
C ALA A 8 12.57 15.43 9.55
N GLY A 9 11.68 15.75 8.62
CA GLY A 9 11.00 17.05 8.55
C GLY A 9 9.57 16.91 8.05
N PRO A 10 8.75 17.98 8.14
CA PRO A 10 7.38 17.95 7.66
C PRO A 10 7.33 17.88 6.13
N ILE A 11 6.42 17.04 5.62
CA ILE A 11 6.15 16.89 4.19
C ILE A 11 4.76 17.45 3.90
N ARG A 12 4.59 18.15 2.78
CA ARG A 12 3.30 18.65 2.32
C ARG A 12 3.07 18.25 0.86
N ILE A 13 1.99 17.53 0.62
CA ILE A 13 1.57 17.08 -0.71
C ILE A 13 0.18 17.63 -1.00
N ARG A 14 -0.01 18.25 -2.17
CA ARG A 14 -1.31 18.66 -2.69
C ARG A 14 -1.68 17.73 -3.83
N GLY A 15 -2.95 17.34 -3.90
CA GLY A 15 -3.43 16.47 -4.95
C GLY A 15 -4.94 16.39 -4.97
N ARG A 16 -5.43 15.38 -5.66
CA ARG A 16 -6.86 15.02 -5.71
C ARG A 16 -7.00 13.59 -5.19
N GLY A 17 -8.12 13.32 -4.51
CA GLY A 17 -8.46 11.95 -4.13
C GLY A 17 -8.54 11.06 -5.37
N LEU A 18 -8.00 9.86 -5.30
CA LEU A 18 -7.99 8.90 -6.41
C LEU A 18 -9.42 8.54 -6.83
N HIS A 19 -10.29 8.30 -5.87
CA HIS A 19 -11.68 7.94 -6.11
C HIS A 19 -12.61 9.16 -6.13
N SER A 20 -12.53 10.03 -5.14
CA SER A 20 -13.43 11.20 -5.05
C SER A 20 -13.13 12.28 -6.11
N GLY A 21 -11.88 12.36 -6.57
CA GLY A 21 -11.43 13.47 -7.43
C GLY A 21 -11.40 14.83 -6.72
N SER A 22 -11.73 14.89 -5.43
CA SER A 22 -11.76 16.14 -4.66
C SER A 22 -10.35 16.64 -4.36
N PRO A 23 -10.11 17.96 -4.45
CA PRO A 23 -8.82 18.52 -4.09
C PRO A 23 -8.58 18.38 -2.58
N LEU A 24 -7.37 17.98 -2.22
CA LEU A 24 -6.98 17.81 -0.83
C LEU A 24 -5.50 18.13 -0.60
N THR A 25 -5.16 18.35 0.65
CA THR A 25 -3.78 18.47 1.12
C THR A 25 -3.52 17.38 2.15
N LEU A 26 -2.41 16.68 1.96
CA LEU A 26 -1.83 15.75 2.93
C LEU A 26 -0.59 16.42 3.53
N ARG A 27 -0.44 16.30 4.86
CA ARG A 27 0.78 16.68 5.59
C ARG A 27 1.25 15.49 6.39
N ILE A 28 2.56 15.25 6.37
CA ILE A 28 3.21 14.21 7.18
C ILE A 28 4.14 14.95 8.13
N HIS A 29 4.00 14.68 9.43
CA HIS A 29 4.82 15.27 10.47
C HIS A 29 5.65 14.21 11.18
N PRO A 30 6.86 14.55 11.66
CA PRO A 30 7.57 13.71 12.63
C PRO A 30 6.66 13.38 13.81
N TYR A 31 6.63 12.10 14.21
CA TYR A 31 5.78 11.62 15.29
C TYR A 31 6.38 10.40 15.98
N GLY A 32 6.08 10.18 17.28
CA GLY A 32 6.71 9.16 18.10
C GLY A 32 5.86 7.92 18.37
N GLU A 33 4.54 7.96 18.10
CA GLU A 33 3.59 6.96 18.63
C GLU A 33 2.96 6.08 17.53
N GLY A 34 3.78 5.67 16.56
CA GLY A 34 3.31 4.88 15.42
C GLY A 34 2.79 5.76 14.28
N ILE A 35 2.19 5.15 13.28
CA ILE A 35 1.57 5.88 12.16
C ILE A 35 0.13 6.18 12.53
N VAL A 36 -0.23 7.47 12.55
CA VAL A 36 -1.56 7.96 12.88
C VAL A 36 -2.06 8.82 11.74
N PHE A 37 -3.26 8.53 11.25
CA PHE A 37 -3.98 9.35 10.28
C PHE A 37 -4.99 10.23 11.00
N ARG A 38 -5.07 11.51 10.58
CA ARG A 38 -5.99 12.50 11.15
C ARG A 38 -6.76 13.21 10.04
N CYS A 39 -8.08 13.24 10.17
CA CYS A 39 -8.96 13.99 9.26
C CYS A 39 -10.14 14.56 10.04
N ALA A 40 -10.52 15.81 9.80
CA ALA A 40 -11.65 16.49 10.46
C ALA A 40 -11.67 16.39 12.01
N GLY A 41 -10.49 16.38 12.63
CA GLY A 41 -10.34 16.26 14.08
C GLY A 41 -10.27 14.83 14.63
N GLU A 42 -10.73 13.85 13.87
CA GLU A 42 -10.66 12.42 14.24
C GLU A 42 -9.29 11.84 13.90
N SER A 43 -8.78 11.00 14.78
CA SER A 43 -7.49 10.31 14.60
C SER A 43 -7.67 8.81 14.65
N VAL A 44 -6.97 8.10 13.74
CA VAL A 44 -6.98 6.65 13.68
C VAL A 44 -5.57 6.12 13.50
N ARG A 45 -5.18 5.14 14.30
CA ARG A 45 -3.87 4.48 14.19
C ARG A 45 -3.87 3.50 13.02
N ALA A 46 -2.79 3.50 12.24
CA ALA A 46 -2.56 2.49 11.20
C ALA A 46 -2.33 1.12 11.85
N HIS A 47 -3.39 0.32 11.85
CA HIS A 47 -3.40 -1.04 12.39
C HIS A 47 -4.47 -1.84 11.62
N PRO A 48 -4.27 -3.12 11.29
CA PRO A 48 -5.24 -3.88 10.51
C PRO A 48 -6.61 -3.99 11.18
N GLY A 49 -6.68 -3.93 12.52
CA GLY A 49 -7.94 -3.90 13.28
C GLY A 49 -8.76 -2.62 13.12
N ASN A 50 -8.19 -1.54 12.61
CA ASN A 50 -8.85 -0.26 12.38
C ASN A 50 -9.28 -0.06 10.91
N VAL A 51 -9.05 -1.06 10.05
CA VAL A 51 -9.52 -1.05 8.67
C VAL A 51 -11.03 -1.25 8.65
N THR A 52 -11.74 -0.31 8.04
CA THR A 52 -13.21 -0.29 7.94
C THR A 52 -13.73 -0.64 6.55
N GLY A 53 -12.86 -0.70 5.54
CA GLY A 53 -13.24 -1.06 4.18
C GLY A 53 -12.05 -1.53 3.35
N THR A 54 -12.33 -2.41 2.37
CA THR A 54 -11.32 -2.96 1.46
C THR A 54 -11.84 -3.02 0.01
N PHE A 55 -12.88 -2.25 -0.31
CA PHE A 55 -13.45 -2.21 -1.66
C PHE A 55 -12.70 -1.21 -2.52
N ARG A 56 -11.93 -1.72 -3.48
CA ARG A 56 -11.10 -0.95 -4.43
C ARG A 56 -10.00 -0.06 -3.80
N ALA A 57 -9.92 -0.01 -2.48
CA ALA A 57 -8.91 0.70 -1.72
C ALA A 57 -8.92 0.19 -0.27
N THR A 58 -7.84 0.39 0.47
CA THR A 58 -7.82 0.17 1.92
C THR A 58 -8.29 1.42 2.63
N THR A 59 -9.39 1.29 3.40
CA THR A 59 -10.00 2.37 4.19
C THR A 59 -9.73 2.16 5.67
N LEU A 60 -9.07 3.14 6.30
CA LEU A 60 -8.69 3.12 7.71
C LEU A 60 -9.52 4.17 8.48
N GLY A 61 -10.45 3.74 9.35
CA GLY A 61 -11.29 4.66 10.13
C GLY A 61 -12.04 5.69 9.29
N GLY A 62 -12.46 5.33 8.06
CA GLY A 62 -13.12 6.24 7.12
C GLY A 62 -12.17 6.98 6.15
N ILE A 63 -10.86 6.93 6.34
CA ILE A 63 -9.87 7.51 5.42
C ILE A 63 -9.48 6.46 4.37
N SER A 64 -9.76 6.71 3.09
CA SER A 64 -9.54 5.74 2.01
C SER A 64 -8.19 5.90 1.30
N THR A 65 -7.81 4.86 0.53
CA THR A 65 -6.63 4.84 -0.37
C THR A 65 -5.31 5.03 0.38
N ILE A 66 -5.18 4.43 1.57
CA ILE A 66 -3.97 4.58 2.40
C ILE A 66 -2.81 3.72 1.90
N GLU A 67 -3.05 2.66 1.14
CA GLU A 67 -2.11 1.61 0.76
C GLU A 67 -0.87 2.13 0.02
N HIS A 68 -1.01 3.13 -0.87
CA HIS A 68 0.13 3.68 -1.61
C HIS A 68 1.10 4.42 -0.68
N LEU A 69 0.58 5.25 0.23
CA LEU A 69 1.39 5.94 1.23
C LEU A 69 2.01 4.96 2.21
N MET A 70 1.24 3.96 2.68
CA MET A 70 1.73 2.92 3.58
C MET A 70 2.85 2.09 2.93
N SER A 71 2.75 1.82 1.62
CA SER A 71 3.80 1.15 0.84
C SER A 71 5.10 1.97 0.81
N ALA A 72 5.01 3.28 0.61
CA ALA A 72 6.17 4.18 0.66
C ALA A 72 6.78 4.25 2.07
N PHE A 73 5.97 4.30 3.14
CA PHE A 73 6.44 4.22 4.52
C PHE A 73 7.17 2.91 4.79
N ALA A 74 6.63 1.78 4.31
CA ALA A 74 7.26 0.48 4.47
C ALA A 74 8.67 0.43 3.85
N ALA A 75 8.80 0.93 2.62
CA ALA A 75 10.07 0.97 1.91
C ALA A 75 11.10 1.86 2.59
N ALA A 76 10.68 2.98 3.17
CA ALA A 76 11.54 3.88 3.94
C ALA A 76 11.70 3.47 5.41
N SER A 77 11.12 2.33 5.84
CA SER A 77 11.08 1.86 7.22
C SER A 77 10.52 2.90 8.20
N VAL A 78 9.61 3.78 7.74
CA VAL A 78 8.91 4.75 8.57
C VAL A 78 7.83 4.03 9.36
N SER A 79 8.09 3.85 10.64
CA SER A 79 7.19 3.18 11.59
C SER A 79 6.36 4.14 12.44
N SER A 80 6.63 5.44 12.35
CA SER A 80 5.94 6.47 13.11
C SER A 80 5.79 7.73 12.26
N ALA A 81 4.59 8.27 12.15
CA ALA A 81 4.30 9.53 11.45
C ALA A 81 2.89 10.01 11.81
N LEU A 82 2.68 11.32 11.91
CA LEU A 82 1.33 11.88 11.92
C LEU A 82 0.98 12.34 10.51
N VAL A 83 -0.07 11.75 9.94
CA VAL A 83 -0.59 12.07 8.62
C VAL A 83 -1.88 12.86 8.76
N GLU A 84 -1.87 14.15 8.41
CA GLU A 84 -3.04 15.03 8.46
C GLU A 84 -3.60 15.24 7.06
N LEU A 85 -4.92 15.12 6.93
CA LEU A 85 -5.66 15.21 5.67
C LEU A 85 -6.77 16.24 5.77
N THR A 86 -6.98 17.00 4.69
CA THR A 86 -8.11 17.95 4.59
C THR A 86 -9.39 17.31 4.02
N ALA A 87 -9.32 16.05 3.58
CA ALA A 87 -10.45 15.24 3.12
C ALA A 87 -10.19 13.76 3.48
N PRO A 88 -11.21 12.91 3.61
CA PRO A 88 -11.07 11.53 4.07
C PRO A 88 -10.54 10.56 3.00
N GLU A 89 -9.53 10.98 2.26
CA GLU A 89 -8.86 10.18 1.24
C GLU A 89 -7.40 10.63 1.11
N VAL A 90 -6.48 9.69 0.86
CA VAL A 90 -5.09 9.99 0.51
C VAL A 90 -5.03 10.39 -0.97
N PRO A 91 -4.24 11.43 -1.37
CA PRO A 91 -4.19 11.86 -2.78
C PRO A 91 -3.68 10.74 -3.68
N GLY A 92 -4.32 10.58 -4.85
CA GLY A 92 -3.96 9.55 -5.83
C GLY A 92 -2.66 9.82 -6.57
N LEU A 93 -2.23 11.09 -6.65
CA LEU A 93 -1.07 11.55 -7.41
C LEU A 93 -1.10 11.02 -8.86
N ASP A 94 -0.03 10.34 -9.28
CA ASP A 94 0.06 9.69 -10.58
C ASP A 94 -0.49 8.24 -10.59
N GLY A 95 -1.23 7.85 -9.55
CA GLY A 95 -1.75 6.49 -9.37
C GLY A 95 -0.75 5.47 -8.85
N SER A 96 0.48 5.90 -8.52
CA SER A 96 1.56 5.06 -7.97
C SER A 96 1.98 5.54 -6.57
N ALA A 97 2.96 4.87 -5.96
CA ALA A 97 3.55 5.31 -4.69
C ALA A 97 4.80 6.21 -4.88
N ARG A 98 5.23 6.47 -6.13
CA ARG A 98 6.49 7.18 -6.40
C ARG A 98 6.51 8.55 -5.74
N GLY A 99 5.48 9.37 -5.91
CA GLY A 99 5.48 10.73 -5.36
C GLY A 99 5.57 10.77 -3.83
N PHE A 100 5.05 9.76 -3.13
CA PHE A 100 5.23 9.62 -1.69
C PHE A 100 6.64 9.18 -1.34
N ALA A 101 7.18 8.20 -2.06
CA ALA A 101 8.54 7.70 -1.82
C ALA A 101 9.59 8.80 -2.05
N ASP A 102 9.46 9.57 -3.12
CA ASP A 102 10.34 10.70 -3.46
C ASP A 102 10.27 11.78 -2.38
N ALA A 103 9.07 12.17 -1.95
CA ALA A 103 8.89 13.17 -0.89
C ALA A 103 9.46 12.73 0.47
N ILE A 104 9.35 11.44 0.81
CA ILE A 104 9.94 10.87 2.04
C ILE A 104 11.46 10.83 1.91
N ALA A 105 12.00 10.46 0.75
CA ALA A 105 13.43 10.43 0.49
C ALA A 105 14.05 11.84 0.57
N GLU A 106 13.37 12.85 0.02
CA GLU A 106 13.79 14.25 0.09
C GLU A 106 13.79 14.77 1.53
N ALA A 107 12.75 14.50 2.30
CA ALA A 107 12.66 14.91 3.70
C ALA A 107 13.65 14.16 4.59
N GLY A 108 14.07 12.97 4.20
CA GLY A 108 14.87 12.06 5.00
C GLY A 108 14.08 11.41 6.15
N THR A 109 14.76 10.54 6.89
CA THR A 109 14.18 9.86 8.06
C THR A 109 15.09 10.01 9.28
N THR A 110 14.48 10.03 10.48
CA THR A 110 15.19 10.13 11.77
C THR A 110 14.86 8.92 12.65
N VAL A 111 15.88 8.39 13.33
CA VAL A 111 15.74 7.32 14.33
C VAL A 111 15.16 7.88 15.61
N LEU A 112 14.09 7.26 16.11
CA LEU A 112 13.42 7.61 17.36
C LEU A 112 13.91 6.79 18.57
N GLY A 113 14.61 5.68 18.31
CA GLY A 113 15.07 4.74 19.33
C GLY A 113 14.79 3.28 18.97
N PRO A 114 15.00 2.35 19.92
CA PRO A 114 14.75 0.93 19.69
C PRO A 114 13.30 0.65 19.33
N ALA A 115 13.08 -0.30 18.42
CA ALA A 115 11.77 -0.85 18.11
C ALA A 115 11.60 -2.22 18.79
N PRO A 116 10.37 -2.63 19.13
CA PRO A 116 10.08 -4.03 19.40
C PRO A 116 10.55 -4.90 18.24
N GLN A 117 11.21 -6.01 18.52
CA GLN A 117 11.65 -6.91 17.47
C GLN A 117 10.45 -7.71 16.96
N ARG A 118 9.92 -7.31 15.83
CA ARG A 118 8.82 -8.02 15.14
C ARG A 118 9.44 -8.93 14.09
N VAL A 119 9.44 -10.22 14.36
CA VAL A 119 9.88 -11.26 13.43
C VAL A 119 8.70 -12.18 13.14
N VAL A 120 8.58 -12.64 11.92
CA VAL A 120 7.52 -13.61 11.57
C VAL A 120 7.83 -14.92 12.33
N GLY A 121 6.98 -15.27 13.29
CA GLY A 121 7.17 -16.44 14.18
C GLY A 121 6.89 -17.79 13.51
N GLY A 122 6.41 -17.80 12.27
CA GLY A 122 6.08 -19.01 11.50
C GLY A 122 5.38 -18.66 10.19
N THR A 123 4.97 -19.65 9.41
CA THR A 123 4.27 -19.41 8.14
C THR A 123 2.86 -18.89 8.39
N VAL A 124 2.55 -17.72 7.83
CA VAL A 124 1.20 -17.17 7.73
C VAL A 124 0.66 -17.47 6.33
N THR A 125 -0.53 -18.06 6.26
CA THR A 125 -1.19 -18.36 4.98
C THR A 125 -2.61 -17.81 4.98
N VAL A 126 -2.93 -17.03 3.95
CA VAL A 126 -4.29 -16.59 3.64
C VAL A 126 -4.71 -17.22 2.32
N ARG A 127 -5.87 -17.84 2.30
CA ARG A 127 -6.49 -18.39 1.09
C ARG A 127 -7.93 -17.92 0.99
N GLY A 128 -8.39 -17.71 -0.25
CA GLY A 128 -9.77 -17.36 -0.57
C GLY A 128 -10.03 -17.47 -2.06
N GLY A 129 -10.77 -18.53 -2.48
CA GLY A 129 -10.94 -18.83 -3.90
C GLY A 129 -9.58 -18.96 -4.61
N PRO A 130 -9.34 -18.21 -5.70
CA PRO A 130 -8.07 -18.25 -6.45
C PRO A 130 -6.94 -17.48 -5.78
N THR A 131 -7.20 -16.78 -4.66
CA THR A 131 -6.21 -15.97 -3.96
C THR A 131 -5.40 -16.79 -2.98
N SER A 132 -4.08 -16.60 -2.97
CA SER A 132 -3.17 -17.16 -1.97
C SER A 132 -2.11 -16.13 -1.60
N ILE A 133 -1.91 -15.92 -0.28
CA ILE A 133 -0.79 -15.14 0.26
C ILE A 133 -0.08 -16.03 1.28
N VAL A 134 1.21 -16.27 1.07
CA VAL A 134 2.06 -17.05 1.97
C VAL A 134 3.21 -16.15 2.43
N ILE A 135 3.34 -15.97 3.74
CA ILE A 135 4.38 -15.17 4.38
C ILE A 135 5.18 -16.09 5.28
N ARG A 136 6.51 -16.03 5.18
CA ARG A 136 7.46 -16.80 5.99
C ARG A 136 8.52 -15.89 6.59
N PRO A 137 9.16 -16.28 7.69
CA PRO A 137 10.44 -15.67 8.06
C PRO A 137 11.37 -15.68 6.84
N GLY A 138 12.05 -14.56 6.57
CA GLY A 138 12.77 -14.45 5.32
C GLY A 138 13.80 -13.34 5.29
N THR A 139 14.21 -13.00 4.09
CA THR A 139 15.26 -12.03 3.78
C THR A 139 14.81 -10.96 2.78
N GLY A 140 13.49 -10.72 2.70
CA GLY A 140 12.90 -9.69 1.84
C GLY A 140 12.63 -10.16 0.41
N ARG A 141 12.50 -11.45 0.15
CA ARG A 141 12.15 -11.95 -1.19
C ARG A 141 10.64 -11.95 -1.39
N TRP A 142 10.17 -11.10 -2.27
CA TRP A 142 8.75 -10.92 -2.55
C TRP A 142 8.42 -11.34 -3.97
N SER A 143 7.32 -12.07 -4.13
CA SER A 143 6.76 -12.46 -5.43
C SER A 143 5.26 -12.20 -5.44
N CYS A 144 4.78 -11.52 -6.48
CA CYS A 144 3.37 -11.26 -6.68
C CYS A 144 2.95 -11.65 -8.09
N THR A 145 1.93 -12.49 -8.19
CA THR A 145 1.29 -12.86 -9.46
C THR A 145 -0.08 -12.21 -9.55
N TYR A 146 -0.23 -11.28 -10.50
CA TYR A 146 -1.51 -10.79 -10.96
C TYR A 146 -1.99 -11.72 -12.07
N ASP A 147 -3.10 -12.40 -11.87
CA ASP A 147 -3.57 -13.44 -12.78
C ASP A 147 -5.05 -13.22 -13.11
N LEU A 148 -5.35 -12.99 -14.38
CA LEU A 148 -6.69 -12.79 -14.93
C LEU A 148 -7.30 -14.06 -15.53
N GLY A 149 -6.63 -15.21 -15.37
CA GLY A 149 -7.05 -16.48 -15.97
C GLY A 149 -6.88 -16.46 -17.49
N GLU A 150 -7.95 -16.76 -18.21
CA GLU A 150 -7.96 -16.76 -19.68
C GLU A 150 -8.01 -15.36 -20.31
N ARG A 151 -8.29 -14.33 -19.53
CA ARG A 151 -8.30 -12.95 -20.02
C ARG A 151 -6.88 -12.46 -20.24
N TRP A 152 -6.67 -11.68 -21.28
CA TRP A 152 -5.41 -10.96 -21.50
C TRP A 152 -5.12 -10.02 -20.29
N PRO A 153 -3.89 -9.91 -19.85
CA PRO A 153 -2.65 -10.55 -20.28
C PRO A 153 -2.39 -11.93 -19.63
N GLY A 154 -3.37 -12.57 -19.01
CA GLY A 154 -3.20 -13.80 -18.28
C GLY A 154 -2.49 -13.58 -16.93
N ALA A 155 -1.48 -14.40 -16.64
CA ALA A 155 -0.72 -14.31 -15.41
C ALA A 155 0.58 -13.49 -15.61
N LEU A 156 0.71 -12.41 -14.86
CA LEU A 156 1.92 -11.57 -14.78
C LEU A 156 2.57 -11.77 -13.43
N THR A 157 3.84 -12.10 -13.37
CA THR A 157 4.57 -12.29 -12.10
C THR A 157 5.74 -11.33 -11.99
N VAL A 158 5.78 -10.58 -10.89
CA VAL A 158 6.91 -9.74 -10.50
C VAL A 158 7.62 -10.35 -9.28
N ARG A 159 8.95 -10.17 -9.22
CA ARG A 159 9.78 -10.49 -8.07
C ARG A 159 10.63 -9.29 -7.70
N ALA A 160 10.85 -9.10 -6.40
CA ALA A 160 11.71 -8.03 -5.90
C ALA A 160 12.32 -8.43 -4.55
N THR A 161 13.51 -7.92 -4.27
CA THR A 161 14.14 -7.98 -2.94
C THR A 161 13.91 -6.65 -2.23
N LEU A 162 13.08 -6.66 -1.19
CA LEU A 162 12.62 -5.46 -0.50
C LEU A 162 13.34 -5.26 0.84
N PRO A 163 13.57 -4.00 1.24
CA PRO A 163 13.16 -2.77 0.56
C PRO A 163 14.10 -2.31 -0.57
N GLY A 164 15.27 -2.94 -0.77
CA GLY A 164 16.34 -2.45 -1.64
C GLY A 164 15.93 -2.15 -3.09
N GLU A 165 15.08 -2.99 -3.67
CA GLU A 165 14.61 -2.83 -5.06
C GLU A 165 13.28 -2.06 -5.19
N TYR A 166 12.72 -1.53 -4.09
CA TYR A 166 11.40 -0.91 -4.10
C TYR A 166 11.25 0.19 -5.14
N GLY A 167 12.19 1.14 -5.19
CA GLY A 167 12.14 2.27 -6.12
C GLY A 167 12.16 1.84 -7.58
N ALA A 168 13.03 0.89 -7.92
CA ALA A 168 13.20 0.40 -9.28
C ALA A 168 12.11 -0.60 -9.70
N ALA A 169 11.63 -1.42 -8.77
CA ALA A 169 10.74 -2.53 -9.12
C ALA A 169 9.25 -2.23 -8.90
N VAL A 170 8.89 -1.33 -7.97
CA VAL A 170 7.51 -1.25 -7.46
C VAL A 170 6.94 0.16 -7.41
N ALA A 171 7.69 1.15 -6.87
CA ALA A 171 7.16 2.46 -6.49
C ALA A 171 6.40 3.20 -7.59
N TRP A 172 6.80 3.03 -8.83
CA TRP A 172 6.31 3.74 -10.02
C TRP A 172 5.08 3.09 -10.66
N ALA A 173 4.68 1.89 -10.24
CA ALA A 173 3.58 1.16 -10.86
C ALA A 173 2.23 1.81 -10.52
N ARG A 174 1.48 2.18 -11.56
CA ARG A 174 0.17 2.83 -11.44
C ARG A 174 -0.93 1.83 -11.16
N THR A 175 -1.98 2.29 -10.49
CA THR A 175 -3.23 1.54 -10.34
C THR A 175 -3.76 1.08 -11.68
N CYS A 176 -4.52 -0.01 -11.68
CA CYS A 176 -5.05 -0.60 -12.90
C CYS A 176 -6.54 -0.93 -12.78
N VAL A 177 -7.22 -0.94 -13.93
CA VAL A 177 -8.65 -1.28 -14.03
C VAL A 177 -8.90 -2.05 -15.34
N LEU A 178 -9.82 -3.01 -15.32
CA LEU A 178 -10.32 -3.61 -16.54
C LEU A 178 -11.24 -2.61 -17.26
N ALA A 179 -11.08 -2.45 -18.56
CA ALA A 179 -11.87 -1.49 -19.37
C ALA A 179 -13.39 -1.71 -19.18
N GLU A 180 -13.82 -2.96 -19.08
CA GLU A 180 -15.22 -3.35 -18.84
C GLU A 180 -15.78 -2.93 -17.47
N GLU A 181 -14.90 -2.71 -16.46
CA GLU A 181 -15.30 -2.30 -15.12
C GLU A 181 -15.47 -0.78 -14.98
N ILE A 182 -14.92 0.02 -15.91
CA ILE A 182 -14.94 1.49 -15.86
C ILE A 182 -16.36 2.05 -15.74
N PRO A 183 -17.37 1.60 -16.53
CA PRO A 183 -18.72 2.13 -16.40
C PRO A 183 -19.33 1.89 -15.02
N GLN A 184 -19.09 0.72 -14.44
CA GLN A 184 -19.56 0.38 -13.10
C GLN A 184 -18.82 1.20 -12.02
N ALA A 185 -17.50 1.32 -12.12
CA ALA A 185 -16.70 2.12 -11.19
C ALA A 185 -17.16 3.58 -11.17
N ARG A 186 -17.39 4.19 -12.34
CA ARG A 186 -17.91 5.56 -12.46
C ARG A 186 -19.28 5.73 -11.81
N ARG A 187 -20.21 4.80 -12.03
CA ARG A 187 -21.54 4.83 -11.37
C ARG A 187 -21.44 4.72 -9.85
N ALA A 188 -20.42 4.03 -9.35
CA ALA A 188 -20.13 3.93 -7.92
C ALA A 188 -19.32 5.14 -7.36
N GLY A 189 -19.08 6.18 -8.17
CA GLY A 189 -18.33 7.36 -7.76
C GLY A 189 -16.82 7.12 -7.60
N LEU A 190 -16.29 6.07 -8.24
CA LEU A 190 -14.87 5.72 -8.14
C LEU A 190 -14.07 6.24 -9.34
N GLY A 191 -12.78 6.50 -9.11
CA GLY A 191 -11.84 6.92 -10.15
C GLY A 191 -12.01 8.37 -10.61
N GLY A 192 -12.69 9.21 -9.84
CA GLY A 192 -12.94 10.62 -10.19
C GLY A 192 -11.67 11.48 -10.31
N GLY A 193 -10.56 11.04 -9.68
CA GLY A 193 -9.27 11.70 -9.77
C GLY A 193 -8.30 11.08 -10.78
N LEU A 194 -8.71 10.00 -11.46
CA LEU A 194 -7.87 9.30 -12.43
C LEU A 194 -8.02 9.85 -13.84
N ASP A 195 -6.91 9.88 -14.56
CA ASP A 195 -6.81 10.16 -15.99
C ASP A 195 -5.98 9.07 -16.69
N SER A 196 -5.77 9.21 -18.00
CA SER A 196 -4.99 8.25 -18.79
C SER A 196 -3.51 8.17 -18.40
N GLY A 197 -2.98 9.15 -17.66
CA GLY A 197 -1.61 9.18 -17.15
C GLY A 197 -1.46 8.51 -15.79
N SER A 198 -2.54 8.38 -15.02
CA SER A 198 -2.54 7.92 -13.63
C SER A 198 -3.15 6.53 -13.42
N VAL A 199 -3.67 5.88 -14.46
CA VAL A 199 -4.24 4.52 -14.40
C VAL A 199 -3.83 3.70 -15.59
N VAL A 200 -3.58 2.40 -15.40
CA VAL A 200 -3.43 1.42 -16.47
C VAL A 200 -4.78 0.83 -16.80
N ILE A 201 -5.23 0.97 -18.05
CA ILE A 201 -6.49 0.40 -18.52
C ILE A 201 -6.20 -0.89 -19.29
N ILE A 202 -6.68 -2.00 -18.77
CA ILE A 202 -6.52 -3.34 -19.37
C ILE A 202 -7.75 -3.61 -20.24
N GLY A 203 -7.54 -3.65 -21.55
CA GLY A 203 -8.56 -4.04 -22.53
C GLY A 203 -8.61 -5.55 -22.76
N PRO A 204 -9.47 -6.02 -23.66
CA PRO A 204 -9.63 -7.45 -23.93
C PRO A 204 -8.37 -8.09 -24.55
N ASP A 205 -7.67 -7.35 -25.42
CA ASP A 205 -6.55 -7.87 -26.23
C ASP A 205 -5.26 -7.06 -26.05
N GLY A 206 -5.23 -6.11 -25.12
CA GLY A 206 -4.08 -5.22 -24.90
C GLY A 206 -4.36 -4.11 -23.90
N TYR A 207 -3.34 -3.31 -23.61
CA TYR A 207 -3.51 -2.09 -22.82
C TYR A 207 -4.18 -1.00 -23.67
N ALA A 208 -5.21 -0.35 -23.15
CA ALA A 208 -5.93 0.71 -23.83
C ALA A 208 -5.23 2.08 -23.75
N ASN A 209 -4.18 2.18 -22.92
CA ASN A 209 -3.32 3.35 -22.80
C ASN A 209 -1.85 2.93 -22.59
N PRO A 210 -0.88 3.85 -22.77
CA PRO A 210 0.54 3.52 -22.60
C PRO A 210 0.86 3.01 -21.19
N VAL A 211 1.63 1.92 -21.09
CA VAL A 211 2.14 1.34 -19.85
C VAL A 211 3.61 1.69 -19.66
N ARG A 212 4.06 1.77 -18.41
CA ARG A 212 5.46 1.99 -18.04
C ARG A 212 6.29 0.71 -18.17
N ALA A 213 5.65 -0.45 -18.03
CA ALA A 213 6.21 -1.77 -18.29
C ALA A 213 5.07 -2.77 -18.57
N PRO A 214 5.33 -3.86 -19.31
CA PRO A 214 4.29 -4.87 -19.62
C PRO A 214 3.70 -5.55 -18.39
N ASP A 215 4.44 -5.61 -17.28
CA ASP A 215 4.03 -6.22 -16.01
C ASP A 215 3.61 -5.17 -14.95
N GLU A 216 3.33 -3.92 -15.37
CA GLU A 216 2.93 -2.84 -14.46
C GLU A 216 1.75 -3.21 -13.54
N PRO A 217 0.68 -3.92 -13.99
CA PRO A 217 -0.39 -4.35 -13.10
C PRO A 217 0.06 -5.28 -11.96
N ALA A 218 0.99 -6.21 -12.23
CA ALA A 218 1.52 -7.09 -11.20
C ALA A 218 2.38 -6.33 -10.18
N ARG A 219 3.17 -5.35 -10.64
CA ARG A 219 3.95 -4.46 -9.78
C ARG A 219 3.07 -3.61 -8.88
N HIS A 220 1.97 -3.09 -9.44
CA HIS A 220 1.00 -2.35 -8.64
C HIS A 220 0.33 -3.24 -7.58
N LYS A 221 -0.04 -4.47 -7.91
CA LYS A 221 -0.57 -5.41 -6.90
C LYS A 221 0.46 -5.75 -5.82
N LEU A 222 1.74 -5.76 -6.14
CA LEU A 222 2.79 -5.88 -5.13
C LEU A 222 2.88 -4.62 -4.26
N LEU A 223 2.76 -3.42 -4.86
CA LEU A 223 2.72 -2.14 -4.15
C LEU A 223 1.59 -2.12 -3.12
N ASP A 224 0.36 -2.44 -3.54
CA ASP A 224 -0.82 -2.53 -2.69
C ASP A 224 -0.58 -3.48 -1.51
N LEU A 225 -0.08 -4.68 -1.80
CA LEU A 225 0.18 -5.71 -0.79
C LEU A 225 1.23 -5.26 0.25
N ILE A 226 2.29 -4.57 -0.20
CA ILE A 226 3.29 -3.99 0.72
C ILE A 226 2.63 -3.01 1.69
N GLY A 227 1.79 -2.10 1.18
CA GLY A 227 1.08 -1.12 1.99
C GLY A 227 0.10 -1.76 2.99
N ASP A 228 -0.68 -2.73 2.53
CA ASP A 228 -1.61 -3.46 3.39
C ASP A 228 -0.88 -4.24 4.50
N LEU A 229 0.23 -4.91 4.18
CA LEU A 229 1.01 -5.67 5.16
C LEU A 229 1.76 -4.76 6.14
N TRP A 230 2.12 -3.52 5.74
CA TRP A 230 2.76 -2.56 6.65
C TRP A 230 1.88 -2.14 7.83
N LEU A 231 0.57 -2.35 7.75
CA LEU A 231 -0.35 -2.20 8.88
C LEU A 231 0.01 -3.09 10.08
N ALA A 232 0.72 -4.21 9.85
CA ALA A 232 1.25 -5.07 10.91
C ALA A 232 2.60 -4.58 11.48
N GLY A 233 3.27 -3.62 10.82
CA GLY A 233 4.54 -3.05 11.26
C GLY A 233 5.71 -4.02 11.25
N VAL A 234 5.70 -5.05 10.40
CA VAL A 234 6.80 -6.00 10.22
C VAL A 234 7.75 -5.49 9.12
N PRO A 235 9.05 -5.34 9.38
CA PRO A 235 10.01 -4.93 8.36
C PRO A 235 10.01 -5.86 7.14
N LEU A 236 10.12 -5.26 5.94
CA LEU A 236 9.99 -5.98 4.67
C LEU A 236 11.11 -7.01 4.46
N ASP A 237 12.30 -6.73 4.97
CA ASP A 237 13.49 -7.58 4.91
C ASP A 237 13.47 -8.77 5.90
N LEU A 238 12.48 -8.83 6.79
CA LEU A 238 12.33 -9.94 7.74
C LEU A 238 11.29 -10.99 7.28
N MET A 239 10.72 -10.84 6.10
CA MET A 239 9.75 -11.80 5.56
C MET A 239 9.95 -12.06 4.07
N ASP A 240 9.75 -13.32 3.68
CA ASP A 240 9.57 -13.73 2.28
C ASP A 240 8.10 -13.92 2.00
N VAL A 241 7.60 -13.29 0.92
CA VAL A 241 6.18 -13.26 0.57
C VAL A 241 5.95 -13.83 -0.82
N THR A 242 5.00 -14.73 -0.94
CA THR A 242 4.49 -15.22 -2.24
C THR A 242 3.00 -15.00 -2.29
N ALA A 243 2.55 -14.19 -3.24
CA ALA A 243 1.15 -13.85 -3.41
C ALA A 243 0.66 -14.15 -4.83
N ILE A 244 -0.53 -14.72 -4.92
CA ILE A 244 -1.26 -14.99 -6.17
C ILE A 244 -2.60 -14.31 -6.05
N ARG A 245 -2.95 -13.44 -7.00
CA ARG A 245 -4.20 -12.66 -7.03
C ARG A 245 -4.48 -11.92 -5.70
N PRO A 246 -3.50 -11.23 -5.09
CA PRO A 246 -3.77 -10.50 -3.86
C PRO A 246 -4.74 -9.34 -4.12
N GLY A 247 -5.53 -9.03 -3.11
CA GLY A 247 -6.40 -7.86 -3.06
C GLY A 247 -6.44 -7.31 -1.64
N HIS A 248 -6.95 -6.09 -1.43
CA HIS A 248 -6.92 -5.41 -0.13
C HIS A 248 -7.54 -6.24 0.99
N SER A 249 -8.68 -6.90 0.75
CA SER A 249 -9.31 -7.78 1.75
C SER A 249 -8.37 -8.90 2.24
N THR A 250 -7.63 -9.53 1.31
CA THR A 250 -6.71 -10.62 1.66
C THR A 250 -5.39 -10.10 2.21
N GLY A 251 -4.91 -8.94 1.73
CA GLY A 251 -3.73 -8.24 2.26
C GLY A 251 -3.94 -7.81 3.70
N VAL A 252 -5.04 -7.12 3.99
CA VAL A 252 -5.42 -6.71 5.35
C VAL A 252 -5.64 -7.90 6.27
N ARG A 253 -6.26 -8.98 5.77
CA ARG A 253 -6.40 -10.22 6.56
C ARG A 253 -5.04 -10.84 6.89
N ALA A 254 -4.09 -10.83 5.96
CA ALA A 254 -2.73 -11.31 6.20
C ALA A 254 -2.01 -10.42 7.23
N ALA A 255 -2.14 -9.09 7.13
CA ALA A 255 -1.63 -8.16 8.12
C ALA A 255 -2.22 -8.41 9.51
N ALA A 256 -3.52 -8.68 9.61
CA ALA A 256 -4.17 -8.99 10.88
C ALA A 256 -3.66 -10.29 11.51
N LEU A 257 -3.38 -11.32 10.70
CA LEU A 257 -2.77 -12.56 11.18
C LEU A 257 -1.32 -12.36 11.64
N LEU A 258 -0.55 -11.50 10.96
CA LEU A 258 0.77 -11.11 11.41
C LEU A 258 0.69 -10.35 12.74
N ALA A 259 -0.15 -9.34 12.84
CA ALA A 259 -0.28 -8.50 14.03
C ALA A 259 -0.68 -9.29 15.29
N ARG A 260 -1.43 -10.38 15.14
CA ARG A 260 -1.78 -11.28 16.26
C ARG A 260 -0.59 -11.99 16.91
N GLN A 261 0.56 -12.03 16.26
CA GLN A 261 1.78 -12.60 16.84
C GLN A 261 2.36 -11.67 17.94
N TRP A 262 1.88 -10.41 18.04
CA TRP A 262 2.30 -9.42 19.04
C TRP A 262 1.07 -8.71 19.63
N PRO A 263 0.29 -9.37 20.51
CA PRO A 263 -0.98 -8.84 20.99
C PRO A 263 -0.85 -7.59 21.87
N GLU A 264 0.32 -7.30 22.43
CA GLU A 264 0.55 -6.13 23.29
C GLU A 264 0.44 -4.79 22.56
N ASP A 265 0.52 -4.79 21.23
CA ASP A 265 0.41 -3.59 20.40
C ASP A 265 -1.04 -3.21 20.03
N ALA A 266 -2.00 -4.08 20.30
CA ALA A 266 -3.42 -3.87 19.96
C ALA A 266 -4.16 -2.93 20.92
N VAL A 267 -3.55 -2.52 22.02
CA VAL A 267 -4.24 -1.88 23.17
C VAL A 267 -3.75 -0.45 23.45
N ARG A 268 -2.92 0.15 22.60
CA ARG A 268 -2.44 1.52 22.86
C ARG A 268 -2.67 2.46 21.70
#